data_062debd69df46916a363abd20630d53f
#
_entry.id   062debd69df46916a363abd20630d53f
#
_cell.length_a   1.000
_cell.length_b   1.000
_cell.length_c   1.000
_cell.angle_alpha   90.00
_cell.angle_beta   90.00
_cell.angle_gamma   90.00
#
_symmetry.space_group_name_H-M   'P 1'
#
loop_
_entity.id
_entity.type
_entity.pdbx_description
1 polymer ?
#
loop_
_entity_poly.entity_id
_entity_poly.type
_entity_poly.pdbx_seq_one_letter_code
_entity_poly.pdbx_strand_id
1 'polypeptide(L)'
;MIRSLVELLRPIDRDQRRRQLLFLAAGIAAAFLGFVAVGPVTAERLIAGYGYYYILGLFVLFVGFAWRVARARPTWRRWLCQPGWPAVAIILAAGLAIWSDPLKHKILYDEYVLQGTAAQMHATKEIGTAVRAYDIFGTWVPIDLFLDKRPYFFAFLVSLLHDLTGFRVANMFVLNVALAPVFVGLVYWLAATLTGRRGPATLAMALLATMPLLGQQVTGAGMELHNVTMLALVMALAILYLRAPDDDRLSLLVLGAVLLSQSRYESVIFVVPTALVIVLGWVRIKRVLLPWTALIAPLLLVPYAWHNRVLSAKPALWQLREGETTRFALSYLAGNLRAAGKFFFNTSVELANSWWLSALGAVALVWILIRALRWLRDPARRDLTASELVVLVFGAGIIGNLTMLMFYYWSRLDEVIASRFALPLYFLLALLGARLACDLDSRRLPGTKLAVFGLGAWFFVFGLPAVARRPYTDQNLVMHEVEWTREMVTSRAHSVLLITNSSTIPFVLSRIPTVLIGAARNRGEQIRFHLDEGTFQEAIVAQAIRPVSAQGETGVDPDDLLPPSFHLQTIEQKRFGGRWLRISRIVSIDPPASAEGAAPSVAEPASARRSTELQ
;
A
#
# COMPACT_ATOMS: atom_id res chain seq x y z
N MET A 1 -13.85 -0.44 35.99
CA MET A 1 -12.78 -0.33 34.98
C MET A 1 -11.84 0.86 35.24
N ILE A 2 -12.31 2.13 35.33
CA ILE A 2 -11.44 3.29 35.55
C ILE A 2 -10.66 3.20 36.88
N ARG A 3 -11.32 2.86 38.00
CA ARG A 3 -10.64 2.65 39.31
C ARG A 3 -9.57 1.56 39.24
N SER A 4 -9.88 0.43 38.60
CA SER A 4 -8.92 -0.66 38.39
C SER A 4 -7.71 -0.24 37.52
N LEU A 5 -7.93 0.65 36.55
CA LEU A 5 -6.84 1.21 35.73
C LEU A 5 -5.94 2.16 36.52
N VAL A 6 -6.54 3.02 37.36
CA VAL A 6 -5.80 3.93 38.24
C VAL A 6 -4.97 3.14 39.27
N GLU A 7 -5.54 2.07 39.83
CA GLU A 7 -4.82 1.17 40.75
C GLU A 7 -3.68 0.43 40.04
N LEU A 8 -3.91 -0.01 38.78
CA LEU A 8 -2.91 -0.68 37.96
C LEU A 8 -1.71 0.22 37.64
N LEU A 9 -1.95 1.50 37.40
CA LEU A 9 -0.89 2.48 37.08
C LEU A 9 -0.09 2.92 38.30
N ARG A 10 -0.52 2.61 39.52
CA ARG A 10 0.28 2.84 40.72
C ARG A 10 1.51 1.94 40.68
N PRO A 11 2.73 2.48 40.73
CA PRO A 11 3.93 1.65 40.69
C PRO A 11 4.02 0.78 41.95
N ILE A 12 4.28 -0.50 41.74
CA ILE A 12 4.43 -1.48 42.82
C ILE A 12 5.80 -1.31 43.48
N ASP A 13 6.81 -0.92 42.69
CA ASP A 13 8.18 -0.73 43.13
C ASP A 13 8.86 0.48 42.42
N ARG A 14 10.09 0.79 42.85
CA ARG A 14 10.88 1.90 42.30
C ARG A 14 11.26 1.67 40.82
N ASP A 15 11.51 0.43 40.39
CA ASP A 15 11.90 0.11 39.02
C ASP A 15 10.70 0.32 38.07
N GLN A 16 9.52 -0.12 38.45
CA GLN A 16 8.30 0.12 37.67
C GLN A 16 8.00 1.63 37.54
N ARG A 17 8.16 2.41 38.63
CA ARG A 17 8.01 3.86 38.59
C ARG A 17 9.00 4.50 37.61
N ARG A 18 10.27 4.06 37.63
CA ARG A 18 11.31 4.54 36.73
C ARG A 18 10.94 4.24 35.27
N ARG A 19 10.48 3.02 34.96
CA ARG A 19 10.05 2.63 33.61
C ARG A 19 8.84 3.44 33.13
N GLN A 20 7.86 3.69 33.97
CA GLN A 20 6.72 4.55 33.63
C GLN A 20 7.15 5.99 33.34
N LEU A 21 8.05 6.56 34.13
CA LEU A 21 8.60 7.89 33.89
C LEU A 21 9.42 7.94 32.60
N LEU A 22 10.22 6.91 32.31
CA LEU A 22 10.96 6.79 31.04
C LEU A 22 10.02 6.69 29.84
N PHE A 23 8.93 5.95 29.95
CA PHE A 23 7.91 5.86 28.89
C PHE A 23 7.24 7.22 28.63
N LEU A 24 6.88 7.94 29.70
CA LEU A 24 6.32 9.29 29.57
C LEU A 24 7.33 10.25 28.93
N ALA A 25 8.58 10.22 29.38
CA ALA A 25 9.66 11.03 28.81
C ALA A 25 9.90 10.69 27.33
N ALA A 26 9.88 9.42 26.95
CA ALA A 26 9.97 8.97 25.56
C ALA A 26 8.78 9.49 24.73
N GLY A 27 7.56 9.48 25.29
CA GLY A 27 6.37 10.03 24.63
C GLY A 27 6.47 11.54 24.40
N ILE A 28 6.91 12.30 25.41
CA ILE A 28 7.15 13.76 25.30
C ILE A 28 8.25 14.03 24.27
N ALA A 29 9.37 13.31 24.35
CA ALA A 29 10.47 13.44 23.39
C ALA A 29 10.03 13.12 21.96
N ALA A 30 9.23 12.07 21.77
CA ALA A 30 8.68 11.70 20.47
C ALA A 30 7.76 12.78 19.89
N ALA A 31 6.88 13.35 20.73
CA ALA A 31 6.02 14.45 20.32
C ALA A 31 6.83 15.70 19.95
N PHE A 32 7.83 16.06 20.76
CA PHE A 32 8.71 17.19 20.48
C PHE A 32 9.53 16.98 19.20
N LEU A 33 10.20 15.83 19.04
CA LEU A 33 10.97 15.50 17.84
C LEU A 33 10.08 15.37 16.59
N GLY A 34 8.92 14.75 16.71
CA GLY A 34 8.01 14.52 15.61
C GLY A 34 7.34 15.78 15.07
N PHE A 35 7.01 16.73 15.93
CA PHE A 35 6.17 17.88 15.56
C PHE A 35 6.82 19.25 15.71
N VAL A 36 7.89 19.40 16.51
CA VAL A 36 8.46 20.70 16.84
C VAL A 36 9.91 20.83 16.39
N ALA A 37 10.79 19.95 16.84
CA ALA A 37 12.24 20.10 16.73
C ALA A 37 12.80 20.03 15.32
N VAL A 38 12.15 19.24 14.43
CA VAL A 38 12.68 18.95 13.08
C VAL A 38 11.74 19.55 12.03
N GLY A 39 12.23 20.47 11.21
CA GLY A 39 11.48 21.07 10.10
C GLY A 39 11.28 20.08 8.92
N PRO A 40 10.31 20.33 8.01
CA PRO A 40 9.99 19.39 6.92
C PRO A 40 11.18 19.06 6.02
N VAL A 41 12.01 20.06 5.64
CA VAL A 41 13.18 19.85 4.77
C VAL A 41 14.23 18.96 5.44
N THR A 42 14.48 19.17 6.73
CA THR A 42 15.42 18.33 7.50
C THR A 42 14.85 16.93 7.69
N ALA A 43 13.55 16.82 7.99
CA ALA A 43 12.85 15.55 8.09
C ALA A 43 12.95 14.73 6.79
N GLU A 44 12.75 15.37 5.64
CA GLU A 44 12.90 14.74 4.32
C GLU A 44 14.31 14.18 4.11
N ARG A 45 15.35 14.98 4.40
CA ARG A 45 16.75 14.53 4.29
C ARG A 45 17.06 13.35 5.22
N LEU A 46 16.56 13.39 6.46
CA LEU A 46 16.74 12.29 7.42
C LEU A 46 16.04 11.02 6.97
N ILE A 47 14.81 11.13 6.44
CA ILE A 47 14.08 9.97 5.90
C ILE A 47 14.81 9.42 4.68
N ALA A 48 15.18 10.27 3.73
CA ALA A 48 15.86 9.84 2.52
C ALA A 48 17.17 9.10 2.83
N GLY A 49 18.05 9.68 3.66
CA GLY A 49 19.37 9.12 3.93
C GLY A 49 19.40 7.98 4.96
N TYR A 50 18.50 7.99 5.96
CA TYR A 50 18.58 7.03 7.09
C TYR A 50 17.36 6.12 7.22
N GLY A 51 16.28 6.37 6.49
CA GLY A 51 15.04 5.61 6.62
C GLY A 51 15.20 4.13 6.26
N TYR A 52 16.09 3.78 5.32
CA TYR A 52 16.42 2.38 5.01
C TYR A 52 16.96 1.65 6.26
N TYR A 53 17.95 2.24 6.94
CA TYR A 53 18.57 1.64 8.13
C TYR A 53 17.62 1.59 9.32
N TYR A 54 16.73 2.57 9.44
CA TYR A 54 15.66 2.56 10.44
C TYR A 54 14.74 1.35 10.25
N ILE A 55 14.22 1.12 9.03
CA ILE A 55 13.36 -0.04 8.75
C ILE A 55 14.12 -1.35 8.88
N LEU A 56 15.37 -1.42 8.43
CA LEU A 56 16.23 -2.59 8.60
C LEU A 56 16.38 -2.94 10.09
N GLY A 57 16.70 -1.95 10.94
CA GLY A 57 16.81 -2.15 12.38
C GLY A 57 15.52 -2.65 13.02
N LEU A 58 14.38 -2.06 12.67
CA LEU A 58 13.06 -2.53 13.13
C LEU A 58 12.78 -3.96 12.70
N PHE A 59 13.05 -4.28 11.43
CA PHE A 59 12.80 -5.61 10.87
C PHE A 59 13.69 -6.67 11.53
N VAL A 60 14.97 -6.39 11.72
CA VAL A 60 15.91 -7.29 12.41
C VAL A 60 15.47 -7.53 13.86
N LEU A 61 15.08 -6.49 14.59
CA LEU A 61 14.55 -6.63 15.94
C LEU A 61 13.27 -7.45 15.97
N PHE A 62 12.34 -7.18 15.04
CA PHE A 62 11.10 -7.96 14.91
C PHE A 62 11.38 -9.45 14.67
N VAL A 63 12.25 -9.78 13.72
CA VAL A 63 12.66 -11.17 13.43
C VAL A 63 13.35 -11.81 14.64
N GLY A 64 14.20 -11.07 15.34
CA GLY A 64 14.88 -11.54 16.57
C GLY A 64 13.88 -11.92 17.67
N PHE A 65 12.89 -11.06 17.95
CA PHE A 65 11.85 -11.38 18.93
C PHE A 65 10.90 -12.48 18.44
N ALA A 66 10.56 -12.52 17.16
CA ALA A 66 9.79 -13.61 16.58
C ALA A 66 10.49 -14.96 16.78
N TRP A 67 11.80 -15.01 16.56
CA TRP A 67 12.61 -16.20 16.82
C TRP A 67 12.64 -16.61 18.29
N ARG A 68 12.78 -15.65 19.22
CA ARG A 68 12.74 -15.93 20.68
C ARG A 68 11.40 -16.53 21.09
N VAL A 69 10.29 -15.90 20.66
CA VAL A 69 8.93 -16.39 20.94
C VAL A 69 8.68 -17.76 20.31
N ALA A 70 9.17 -17.99 19.09
CA ALA A 70 9.04 -19.27 18.42
C ALA A 70 9.85 -20.38 19.10
N ARG A 71 11.07 -20.10 19.53
CA ARG A 71 11.91 -21.07 20.26
C ARG A 71 11.30 -21.51 21.58
N ALA A 72 10.64 -20.62 22.28
CA ALA A 72 9.99 -20.92 23.57
C ALA A 72 8.79 -21.90 23.44
N ARG A 73 8.28 -22.12 22.23
CA ARG A 73 7.15 -23.01 21.96
C ARG A 73 7.38 -23.84 20.70
N PRO A 74 7.87 -25.08 20.80
CA PRO A 74 8.19 -25.92 19.65
C PRO A 74 6.96 -26.49 18.91
N THR A 75 5.73 -26.09 19.28
CA THR A 75 4.48 -26.55 18.62
C THR A 75 4.41 -26.21 17.13
N TRP A 76 5.06 -25.12 16.68
CA TRP A 76 5.16 -24.76 15.28
C TRP A 76 5.98 -25.79 14.47
N ARG A 77 7.00 -26.46 15.09
CA ARG A 77 7.78 -27.51 14.45
C ARG A 77 6.91 -28.73 14.13
N ARG A 78 5.99 -29.11 15.07
CA ARG A 78 5.04 -30.20 14.81
C ARG A 78 4.13 -29.88 13.63
N TRP A 79 3.68 -28.63 13.53
CA TRP A 79 2.83 -28.20 12.41
C TRP A 79 3.57 -28.21 11.07
N LEU A 80 4.85 -27.83 11.02
CA LEU A 80 5.68 -27.90 9.81
C LEU A 80 6.07 -29.33 9.45
N CYS A 81 6.39 -30.17 10.44
CA CYS A 81 6.81 -31.56 10.20
C CYS A 81 5.64 -32.51 9.89
N GLN A 82 4.41 -32.14 10.25
CA GLN A 82 3.19 -32.89 9.97
C GLN A 82 2.13 -31.97 9.35
N PRO A 83 2.36 -31.55 8.09
CA PRO A 83 1.38 -30.73 7.38
C PRO A 83 0.13 -31.58 7.14
N GLY A 84 -0.92 -31.29 7.89
CA GLY A 84 -2.21 -31.94 7.70
C GLY A 84 -3.03 -31.25 6.61
N TRP A 85 -4.29 -31.69 6.45
CA TRP A 85 -5.27 -31.08 5.54
C TRP A 85 -5.27 -29.54 5.50
N PRO A 86 -5.08 -28.79 6.61
CA PRO A 86 -5.05 -27.33 6.54
C PRO A 86 -3.94 -26.76 5.64
N ALA A 87 -2.77 -27.38 5.60
CA ALA A 87 -1.68 -26.92 4.73
C ALA A 87 -2.04 -27.06 3.25
N VAL A 88 -2.65 -28.20 2.88
CA VAL A 88 -3.14 -28.43 1.52
C VAL A 88 -4.21 -27.38 1.16
N ALA A 89 -5.16 -27.14 2.05
CA ALA A 89 -6.21 -26.14 1.85
C ALA A 89 -5.63 -24.72 1.67
N ILE A 90 -4.62 -24.33 2.44
CA ILE A 90 -3.92 -23.04 2.32
C ILE A 90 -3.24 -22.93 0.95
N ILE A 91 -2.52 -23.97 0.52
CA ILE A 91 -1.84 -23.98 -0.79
C ILE A 91 -2.86 -23.87 -1.92
N LEU A 92 -3.96 -24.61 -1.87
CA LEU A 92 -5.01 -24.56 -2.88
C LEU A 92 -5.69 -23.19 -2.93
N ALA A 93 -6.00 -22.59 -1.78
CA ALA A 93 -6.62 -21.28 -1.69
C ALA A 93 -5.68 -20.16 -2.20
N ALA A 94 -4.39 -20.20 -1.82
CA ALA A 94 -3.39 -19.28 -2.34
C ALA A 94 -3.19 -19.48 -3.86
N GLY A 95 -3.12 -20.74 -4.32
CA GLY A 95 -3.05 -21.09 -5.74
C GLY A 95 -4.23 -20.57 -6.54
N LEU A 96 -5.46 -20.66 -6.01
CA LEU A 96 -6.66 -20.10 -6.63
C LEU A 96 -6.56 -18.57 -6.77
N ALA A 97 -6.12 -17.86 -5.73
CA ALA A 97 -5.94 -16.42 -5.78
C ALA A 97 -4.86 -16.00 -6.78
N ILE A 98 -3.75 -16.75 -6.87
CA ILE A 98 -2.67 -16.50 -7.84
C ILE A 98 -3.15 -16.79 -9.28
N TRP A 99 -3.93 -17.84 -9.46
CA TRP A 99 -4.44 -18.22 -10.79
C TRP A 99 -5.49 -17.24 -11.32
N SER A 100 -6.19 -16.53 -10.45
CA SER A 100 -7.36 -15.71 -10.81
C SER A 100 -7.07 -14.53 -11.75
N ASP A 101 -5.81 -14.02 -11.77
CA ASP A 101 -5.44 -12.88 -12.61
C ASP A 101 -3.95 -12.94 -13.02
N PRO A 102 -3.54 -12.42 -14.19
CA PRO A 102 -2.14 -12.44 -14.60
C PRO A 102 -1.25 -11.54 -13.72
N LEU A 103 0.04 -11.88 -13.63
CA LEU A 103 1.07 -11.08 -12.97
C LEU A 103 1.36 -9.84 -13.80
N LYS A 104 0.67 -8.75 -13.52
CA LYS A 104 0.80 -7.46 -14.20
C LYS A 104 0.56 -6.32 -13.20
N HIS A 105 1.05 -5.13 -13.51
CA HIS A 105 0.70 -3.92 -12.75
C HIS A 105 -0.81 -3.66 -12.84
N LYS A 106 -1.42 -3.34 -11.70
CA LYS A 106 -2.86 -3.07 -11.58
C LYS A 106 -3.15 -1.60 -11.32
N ILE A 107 -2.29 -0.96 -10.54
CA ILE A 107 -2.46 0.40 -10.02
C ILE A 107 -1.21 1.19 -10.38
N LEU A 108 -1.06 1.43 -11.63
CA LEU A 108 0.05 2.05 -12.35
C LEU A 108 1.06 2.84 -11.51
N TYR A 109 0.70 4.07 -11.17
CA TYR A 109 1.66 4.98 -10.54
C TYR A 109 2.06 4.52 -9.15
N ASP A 110 1.13 3.95 -8.36
CA ASP A 110 1.44 3.48 -7.03
C ASP A 110 2.47 2.36 -7.06
N GLU A 111 2.31 1.42 -7.98
CA GLU A 111 3.18 0.25 -8.10
C GLU A 111 4.54 0.64 -8.67
N TYR A 112 4.59 1.51 -9.69
CA TYR A 112 5.86 1.98 -10.25
C TYR A 112 6.66 2.84 -9.26
N VAL A 113 5.99 3.68 -8.47
CA VAL A 113 6.65 4.47 -7.42
C VAL A 113 7.24 3.56 -6.35
N LEU A 114 6.49 2.55 -5.89
CA LEU A 114 7.01 1.58 -4.92
C LEU A 114 8.21 0.81 -5.49
N GLN A 115 8.16 0.45 -6.77
CA GLN A 115 9.25 -0.20 -7.48
C GLN A 115 10.47 0.70 -7.60
N GLY A 116 10.28 1.98 -7.93
CA GLY A 116 11.34 2.97 -7.98
C GLY A 116 12.01 3.18 -6.61
N THR A 117 11.20 3.24 -5.55
CA THR A 117 11.70 3.31 -4.18
C THR A 117 12.50 2.06 -3.81
N ALA A 118 12.02 0.86 -4.17
CA ALA A 118 12.75 -0.39 -3.91
C ALA A 118 14.07 -0.48 -4.69
N ALA A 119 14.08 -0.01 -5.95
CA ALA A 119 15.28 0.05 -6.78
C ALA A 119 16.33 0.98 -6.18
N GLN A 120 15.90 2.16 -5.68
CA GLN A 120 16.79 3.13 -5.02
C GLN A 120 17.34 2.56 -3.71
N MET A 121 16.48 1.95 -2.88
CA MET A 121 16.93 1.26 -1.65
C MET A 121 17.94 0.14 -1.94
N HIS A 122 17.77 -0.58 -3.05
CA HIS A 122 18.74 -1.59 -3.48
C HIS A 122 20.07 -0.96 -3.88
N ALA A 123 20.03 0.08 -4.73
CA ALA A 123 21.23 0.67 -5.32
C ALA A 123 22.05 1.49 -4.32
N THR A 124 21.42 2.35 -3.51
CA THR A 124 22.10 3.35 -2.66
C THR A 124 21.77 3.24 -1.18
N LYS A 125 20.80 2.37 -0.78
CA LYS A 125 20.29 2.29 0.59
C LYS A 125 19.62 3.60 1.06
N GLU A 126 19.14 4.40 0.12
CA GLU A 126 18.39 5.62 0.36
C GLU A 126 16.91 5.43 0.01
N ILE A 127 16.03 6.25 0.60
CA ILE A 127 14.60 6.26 0.28
C ILE A 127 14.30 7.41 -0.68
N GLY A 128 13.82 7.05 -1.85
CA GLY A 128 13.39 7.98 -2.88
C GLY A 128 12.98 7.24 -4.15
N THR A 129 12.30 7.93 -5.03
CA THR A 129 11.94 7.40 -6.35
C THR A 129 12.60 8.26 -7.41
N ALA A 130 13.37 7.65 -8.31
CA ALA A 130 13.99 8.36 -9.41
C ALA A 130 12.94 8.74 -10.46
N VAL A 131 12.89 10.02 -10.80
CA VAL A 131 12.06 10.55 -11.91
C VAL A 131 12.90 10.91 -13.13
N ARG A 132 14.21 11.07 -12.95
CA ARG A 132 15.18 11.26 -14.01
C ARG A 132 16.47 10.51 -13.67
N ALA A 133 16.96 9.76 -14.64
CA ALA A 133 18.23 9.07 -14.55
C ALA A 133 18.84 8.94 -15.95
N TYR A 134 20.16 8.91 -16.03
CA TYR A 134 20.90 8.76 -17.28
C TYR A 134 21.99 7.70 -17.10
N ASP A 135 22.38 7.10 -18.22
CA ASP A 135 23.59 6.28 -18.27
C ASP A 135 24.81 7.20 -18.40
N ILE A 136 25.71 7.11 -17.45
CA ILE A 136 26.97 7.86 -17.45
C ILE A 136 28.10 6.83 -17.44
N PHE A 137 28.79 6.70 -18.56
CA PHE A 137 29.88 5.73 -18.76
C PHE A 137 29.50 4.28 -18.38
N GLY A 138 28.32 3.82 -18.79
CA GLY A 138 27.81 2.49 -18.52
C GLY A 138 27.22 2.31 -17.11
N THR A 139 27.19 3.39 -16.31
CA THR A 139 26.58 3.39 -14.98
C THR A 139 25.28 4.16 -15.00
N TRP A 140 24.17 3.51 -14.62
CA TRP A 140 22.87 4.15 -14.50
C TRP A 140 22.83 5.00 -13.23
N VAL A 141 22.78 6.34 -13.40
CA VAL A 141 22.84 7.32 -12.31
C VAL A 141 21.50 8.04 -12.17
N PRO A 142 20.78 7.88 -11.06
CA PRO A 142 19.62 8.70 -10.72
C PRO A 142 20.05 10.15 -10.47
N ILE A 143 19.37 11.10 -11.10
CA ILE A 143 19.68 12.54 -10.99
C ILE A 143 18.67 13.25 -10.11
N ASP A 144 17.38 13.03 -10.33
CA ASP A 144 16.30 13.62 -9.54
C ASP A 144 15.53 12.54 -8.81
N LEU A 145 15.48 12.69 -7.49
CA LEU A 145 14.76 11.82 -6.58
C LEU A 145 13.67 12.62 -5.86
N PHE A 146 12.55 12.00 -5.59
CA PHE A 146 11.55 12.55 -4.69
C PHE A 146 11.13 11.54 -3.63
N LEU A 147 10.81 12.05 -2.43
CA LEU A 147 10.23 11.25 -1.37
C LEU A 147 8.72 11.14 -1.61
N ASP A 148 8.26 9.93 -1.90
CA ASP A 148 6.84 9.67 -2.15
C ASP A 148 6.01 9.60 -0.86
N LYS A 149 4.67 9.73 -1.03
CA LYS A 149 3.71 9.65 0.09
C LYS A 149 3.52 8.25 0.68
N ARG A 150 3.88 7.21 -0.06
CA ARG A 150 3.71 5.82 0.40
C ARG A 150 4.77 5.46 1.42
N PRO A 151 4.39 4.82 2.54
CA PRO A 151 5.36 4.25 3.46
C PRO A 151 6.20 3.16 2.78
N TYR A 152 7.39 2.93 3.30
CA TYR A 152 8.43 2.24 2.54
C TYR A 152 8.73 0.80 3.03
N PHE A 153 7.94 0.24 3.94
CA PHE A 153 8.22 -1.13 4.42
C PHE A 153 8.03 -2.19 3.32
N PHE A 154 7.01 -2.06 2.47
CA PHE A 154 6.86 -2.94 1.31
C PHE A 154 8.04 -2.81 0.34
N ALA A 155 8.41 -1.58 -0.04
CA ALA A 155 9.54 -1.31 -0.92
C ALA A 155 10.86 -1.83 -0.32
N PHE A 156 11.04 -1.75 1.00
CA PHE A 156 12.18 -2.32 1.71
C PHE A 156 12.25 -3.85 1.54
N LEU A 157 11.14 -4.58 1.71
CA LEU A 157 11.12 -6.04 1.50
C LEU A 157 11.45 -6.41 0.06
N VAL A 158 10.97 -5.63 -0.91
CA VAL A 158 11.32 -5.81 -2.34
C VAL A 158 12.80 -5.53 -2.57
N SER A 159 13.38 -4.50 -1.92
CA SER A 159 14.81 -4.20 -2.04
C SER A 159 15.70 -5.32 -1.51
N LEU A 160 15.27 -6.04 -0.46
CA LEU A 160 15.98 -7.24 0.01
C LEU A 160 15.93 -8.37 -1.02
N LEU A 161 14.84 -8.54 -1.75
CA LEU A 161 14.78 -9.47 -2.88
C LEU A 161 15.70 -9.03 -4.02
N HIS A 162 15.80 -7.74 -4.29
CA HIS A 162 16.78 -7.21 -5.26
C HIS A 162 18.22 -7.46 -4.80
N ASP A 163 18.51 -7.32 -3.51
CA ASP A 163 19.84 -7.62 -2.95
C ASP A 163 20.22 -9.10 -3.12
N LEU A 164 19.23 -10.01 -3.09
CA LEU A 164 19.46 -11.47 -3.26
C LEU A 164 19.50 -11.92 -4.70
N THR A 165 18.72 -11.29 -5.60
CA THR A 165 18.49 -11.82 -6.97
C THR A 165 18.95 -10.87 -8.07
N GLY A 166 19.48 -9.72 -7.73
CA GLY A 166 19.66 -8.56 -8.60
C GLY A 166 18.34 -7.79 -8.83
N PHE A 167 18.46 -6.59 -9.41
CA PHE A 167 17.30 -5.79 -9.77
C PHE A 167 16.43 -6.50 -10.82
N ARG A 168 15.19 -6.80 -10.47
CA ARG A 168 14.18 -7.39 -11.37
C ARG A 168 12.80 -6.82 -11.06
N VAL A 169 12.12 -6.31 -12.08
CA VAL A 169 10.72 -5.88 -11.98
C VAL A 169 9.82 -6.95 -11.35
N ALA A 170 10.09 -8.22 -11.66
CA ALA A 170 9.35 -9.37 -11.17
C ALA A 170 9.37 -9.53 -9.63
N ASN A 171 10.36 -8.99 -8.93
CA ASN A 171 10.51 -9.20 -7.47
C ASN A 171 9.32 -8.68 -6.65
N MET A 172 8.62 -7.64 -7.11
CA MET A 172 7.41 -7.15 -6.43
C MET A 172 6.27 -8.17 -6.52
N PHE A 173 6.08 -8.76 -7.69
CA PHE A 173 5.09 -9.82 -7.90
C PHE A 173 5.46 -11.08 -7.11
N VAL A 174 6.74 -11.46 -7.12
CA VAL A 174 7.25 -12.60 -6.34
C VAL A 174 6.97 -12.41 -4.85
N LEU A 175 7.17 -11.20 -4.31
CA LEU A 175 6.87 -10.92 -2.91
C LEU A 175 5.37 -11.11 -2.62
N ASN A 176 4.47 -10.56 -3.45
CA ASN A 176 3.03 -10.71 -3.24
C ASN A 176 2.58 -12.17 -3.40
N VAL A 177 3.09 -12.89 -4.39
CA VAL A 177 2.84 -14.34 -4.54
C VAL A 177 3.29 -15.11 -3.30
N ALA A 178 4.47 -14.79 -2.75
CA ALA A 178 4.97 -15.42 -1.52
C ALA A 178 4.15 -15.04 -0.27
N LEU A 179 3.60 -13.82 -0.22
CA LEU A 179 2.72 -13.37 0.87
C LEU A 179 1.32 -14.02 0.81
N ALA A 180 0.85 -14.48 -0.35
CA ALA A 180 -0.48 -15.06 -0.49
C ALA A 180 -0.71 -16.26 0.45
N PRO A 181 0.12 -17.33 0.47
CA PRO A 181 -0.04 -18.43 1.41
C PRO A 181 0.14 -17.99 2.88
N VAL A 182 0.97 -16.98 3.16
CA VAL A 182 1.14 -16.43 4.51
C VAL A 182 -0.15 -15.75 4.96
N PHE A 183 -0.74 -14.89 4.14
CA PHE A 183 -2.01 -14.21 4.43
C PHE A 183 -3.15 -15.21 4.64
N VAL A 184 -3.35 -16.10 3.68
CA VAL A 184 -4.39 -17.13 3.74
C VAL A 184 -4.21 -18.04 4.97
N GLY A 185 -2.95 -18.39 5.30
CA GLY A 185 -2.62 -19.13 6.51
C GLY A 185 -2.95 -18.40 7.81
N LEU A 186 -2.68 -17.09 7.86
CA LEU A 186 -3.06 -16.23 8.99
C LEU A 186 -4.58 -16.12 9.14
N VAL A 187 -5.31 -15.97 8.03
CA VAL A 187 -6.79 -15.96 8.03
C VAL A 187 -7.33 -17.27 8.59
N TYR A 188 -6.81 -18.42 8.11
CA TYR A 188 -7.19 -19.73 8.64
C TYR A 188 -6.91 -19.82 10.14
N TRP A 189 -5.71 -19.43 10.57
CA TRP A 189 -5.31 -19.51 11.99
C TRP A 189 -6.19 -18.62 12.88
N LEU A 190 -6.44 -17.38 12.45
CA LEU A 190 -7.31 -16.43 13.17
C LEU A 190 -8.74 -16.97 13.28
N ALA A 191 -9.32 -17.46 12.18
CA ALA A 191 -10.66 -18.03 12.17
C ALA A 191 -10.75 -19.34 13.00
N ALA A 192 -9.74 -20.23 12.91
CA ALA A 192 -9.66 -21.43 13.73
C ALA A 192 -9.58 -21.11 15.23
N THR A 193 -8.80 -20.07 15.56
CA THR A 193 -8.65 -19.59 16.93
C THR A 193 -9.93 -18.94 17.48
N LEU A 194 -10.67 -18.24 16.61
CA LEU A 194 -11.93 -17.55 16.93
C LEU A 194 -13.09 -18.54 17.09
N THR A 195 -13.14 -19.58 16.26
CA THR A 195 -14.26 -20.53 16.20
C THR A 195 -14.02 -21.85 16.95
N GLY A 196 -12.76 -22.21 17.17
CA GLY A 196 -12.37 -23.52 17.71
C GLY A 196 -12.59 -24.70 16.75
N ARG A 197 -12.97 -24.44 15.48
CA ARG A 197 -13.37 -25.46 14.50
C ARG A 197 -12.69 -25.27 13.15
N ARG A 198 -12.32 -26.39 12.49
CA ARG A 198 -11.63 -26.36 11.17
C ARG A 198 -12.56 -25.95 10.03
N GLY A 199 -13.82 -26.39 10.01
CA GLY A 199 -14.78 -26.09 8.93
C GLY A 199 -15.02 -24.59 8.73
N PRO A 200 -15.47 -23.85 9.76
CA PRO A 200 -15.59 -22.39 9.67
C PRO A 200 -14.27 -21.68 9.35
N ALA A 201 -13.12 -22.19 9.81
CA ALA A 201 -11.82 -21.62 9.47
C ALA A 201 -11.51 -21.77 7.98
N THR A 202 -11.79 -22.93 7.38
CA THR A 202 -11.67 -23.15 5.93
C THR A 202 -12.65 -22.29 5.15
N LEU A 203 -13.87 -22.06 5.67
CA LEU A 203 -14.83 -21.13 5.07
C LEU A 203 -14.29 -19.69 5.00
N ALA A 204 -13.71 -19.16 6.10
CA ALA A 204 -13.13 -17.80 6.09
C ALA A 204 -12.06 -17.63 5.00
N MET A 205 -11.19 -18.63 4.89
CA MET A 205 -10.15 -18.70 3.88
C MET A 205 -10.73 -18.75 2.46
N ALA A 206 -11.73 -19.62 2.23
CA ALA A 206 -12.37 -19.78 0.92
C ALA A 206 -13.12 -18.51 0.48
N LEU A 207 -13.83 -17.83 1.41
CA LEU A 207 -14.52 -16.57 1.14
C LEU A 207 -13.57 -15.49 0.59
N LEU A 208 -12.33 -15.43 1.08
CA LEU A 208 -11.33 -14.47 0.58
C LEU A 208 -10.64 -14.98 -0.69
N ALA A 209 -10.25 -16.26 -0.74
CA ALA A 209 -9.51 -16.80 -1.88
C ALA A 209 -10.31 -16.80 -3.19
N THR A 210 -11.63 -16.90 -3.11
CA THR A 210 -12.54 -16.83 -4.28
C THR A 210 -12.88 -15.40 -4.71
N MET A 211 -12.49 -14.39 -3.91
CA MET A 211 -12.83 -12.98 -4.18
C MET A 211 -11.89 -12.40 -5.24
N PRO A 212 -12.41 -11.85 -6.36
CA PRO A 212 -11.58 -11.30 -7.44
C PRO A 212 -10.60 -10.22 -6.96
N LEU A 213 -11.03 -9.37 -6.00
CA LEU A 213 -10.19 -8.30 -5.46
C LEU A 213 -8.91 -8.86 -4.78
N LEU A 214 -9.00 -9.98 -4.05
CA LEU A 214 -7.80 -10.58 -3.45
C LEU A 214 -6.85 -11.09 -4.54
N GLY A 215 -7.36 -11.77 -5.56
CA GLY A 215 -6.55 -12.27 -6.66
C GLY A 215 -5.77 -11.15 -7.36
N GLN A 216 -6.42 -10.02 -7.60
CA GLN A 216 -5.78 -8.84 -8.18
C GLN A 216 -4.65 -8.28 -7.30
N GLN A 217 -4.82 -8.26 -5.97
CA GLN A 217 -3.76 -7.79 -5.06
C GLN A 217 -2.62 -8.81 -4.93
N VAL A 218 -2.91 -10.10 -5.02
CA VAL A 218 -1.90 -11.17 -5.03
C VAL A 218 -1.03 -11.13 -6.28
N THR A 219 -1.63 -10.84 -7.43
CA THR A 219 -0.96 -10.83 -8.74
C THR A 219 -0.51 -9.45 -9.20
N GLY A 220 -0.78 -8.40 -8.42
CA GLY A 220 -0.30 -7.05 -8.62
C GLY A 220 1.06 -6.78 -7.94
N ALA A 221 1.59 -5.59 -8.16
CA ALA A 221 2.83 -5.10 -7.57
C ALA A 221 2.60 -4.09 -6.43
N GLY A 222 1.36 -4.01 -5.91
CA GLY A 222 0.96 -3.08 -4.87
C GLY A 222 1.26 -3.58 -3.45
N MET A 223 1.13 -2.67 -2.49
CA MET A 223 1.38 -2.90 -1.06
C MET A 223 0.14 -3.41 -0.29
N GLU A 224 -1.01 -3.57 -0.95
CA GLU A 224 -2.30 -3.85 -0.32
C GLU A 224 -2.33 -5.23 0.34
N LEU A 225 -1.83 -6.26 -0.36
CA LEU A 225 -1.72 -7.61 0.20
C LEU A 225 -0.75 -7.63 1.39
N HIS A 226 0.40 -6.97 1.26
CA HIS A 226 1.36 -6.82 2.35
C HIS A 226 0.71 -6.15 3.57
N ASN A 227 -0.02 -5.06 3.37
CA ASN A 227 -0.68 -4.33 4.44
C ASN A 227 -1.71 -5.20 5.20
N VAL A 228 -2.60 -5.90 4.49
CA VAL A 228 -3.59 -6.76 5.15
C VAL A 228 -2.94 -8.01 5.78
N THR A 229 -1.82 -8.49 5.24
CA THR A 229 -1.02 -9.56 5.84
C THR A 229 -0.40 -9.09 7.15
N MET A 230 0.17 -7.89 7.20
CA MET A 230 0.71 -7.31 8.42
C MET A 230 -0.38 -7.04 9.46
N LEU A 231 -1.57 -6.59 9.04
CA LEU A 231 -2.72 -6.43 9.93
C LEU A 231 -3.15 -7.78 10.55
N ALA A 232 -3.29 -8.82 9.74
CA ALA A 232 -3.61 -10.17 10.21
C ALA A 232 -2.52 -10.72 11.15
N LEU A 233 -1.24 -10.45 10.85
CA LEU A 233 -0.11 -10.83 11.69
C LEU A 233 -0.16 -10.11 13.05
N VAL A 234 -0.37 -8.79 13.08
CA VAL A 234 -0.48 -8.02 14.33
C VAL A 234 -1.67 -8.50 15.17
N MET A 235 -2.81 -8.82 14.55
CA MET A 235 -3.94 -9.44 15.25
C MET A 235 -3.57 -10.80 15.84
N ALA A 236 -2.82 -11.63 15.12
CA ALA A 236 -2.34 -12.91 15.63
C ALA A 236 -1.38 -12.73 16.82
N LEU A 237 -0.44 -11.77 16.73
CA LEU A 237 0.47 -11.42 17.82
C LEU A 237 -0.27 -10.87 19.04
N ALA A 238 -1.32 -10.07 18.84
CA ALA A 238 -2.19 -9.57 19.89
C ALA A 238 -2.90 -10.72 20.65
N ILE A 239 -3.39 -11.74 19.92
CA ILE A 239 -3.97 -12.94 20.53
C ILE A 239 -2.92 -13.71 21.32
N LEU A 240 -1.72 -13.89 20.77
CA LEU A 240 -0.62 -14.59 21.46
C LEU A 240 -0.21 -13.86 22.74
N TYR A 241 -0.13 -12.54 22.71
CA TYR A 241 0.15 -11.70 23.88
C TYR A 241 -0.96 -11.82 24.92
N LEU A 242 -2.24 -11.65 24.56
CA LEU A 242 -3.36 -11.75 25.52
C LEU A 242 -3.52 -13.13 26.16
N ARG A 243 -3.11 -14.20 25.49
CA ARG A 243 -3.14 -15.56 26.04
C ARG A 243 -2.09 -15.79 27.11
N ALA A 244 -0.95 -15.15 27.01
CA ALA A 244 0.12 -15.28 27.97
C ALA A 244 1.02 -14.01 27.88
N PRO A 245 0.64 -12.94 28.59
CA PRO A 245 1.38 -11.69 28.56
C PRO A 245 2.78 -11.85 29.18
N ASP A 246 3.81 -11.59 28.37
CA ASP A 246 5.20 -11.52 28.76
C ASP A 246 5.96 -10.47 27.95
N ASP A 247 7.20 -10.16 28.34
CA ASP A 247 8.01 -9.09 27.73
C ASP A 247 8.38 -9.39 26.27
N ASP A 248 8.65 -10.65 25.89
CA ASP A 248 9.03 -11.02 24.53
C ASP A 248 7.84 -10.91 23.57
N ARG A 249 6.64 -11.36 23.98
CA ARG A 249 5.42 -11.23 23.18
C ARG A 249 4.96 -9.79 23.08
N LEU A 250 5.11 -9.01 24.16
CA LEU A 250 4.82 -7.58 24.12
C LEU A 250 5.78 -6.87 23.17
N SER A 251 7.07 -7.15 23.23
CA SER A 251 8.07 -6.60 22.32
C SER A 251 7.77 -6.93 20.85
N LEU A 252 7.43 -8.18 20.58
CA LEU A 252 7.07 -8.62 19.24
C LEU A 252 5.80 -7.94 18.71
N LEU A 253 4.77 -7.78 19.56
CA LEU A 253 3.53 -7.07 19.21
C LEU A 253 3.79 -5.59 18.91
N VAL A 254 4.56 -4.91 19.75
CA VAL A 254 4.92 -3.49 19.58
C VAL A 254 5.69 -3.28 18.27
N LEU A 255 6.73 -4.07 18.03
CA LEU A 255 7.52 -3.97 16.78
C LEU A 255 6.68 -4.30 15.55
N GLY A 256 5.81 -5.30 15.65
CA GLY A 256 4.85 -5.63 14.57
C GLY A 256 3.89 -4.48 14.26
N ALA A 257 3.37 -3.79 15.28
CA ALA A 257 2.49 -2.63 15.11
C ALA A 257 3.22 -1.42 14.50
N VAL A 258 4.48 -1.19 14.90
CA VAL A 258 5.32 -0.13 14.28
C VAL A 258 5.58 -0.46 12.81
N LEU A 259 5.92 -1.70 12.46
CA LEU A 259 6.09 -2.12 11.06
C LEU A 259 4.78 -2.03 10.27
N LEU A 260 3.63 -2.38 10.87
CA LEU A 260 2.32 -2.19 10.24
C LEU A 260 2.05 -0.71 9.92
N SER A 261 2.43 0.22 10.81
CA SER A 261 2.29 1.66 10.54
C SER A 261 3.13 2.14 9.34
N GLN A 262 4.18 1.38 8.96
CA GLN A 262 5.03 1.62 7.79
C GLN A 262 4.59 0.83 6.54
N SER A 263 3.45 0.12 6.60
CA SER A 263 2.92 -0.64 5.46
C SER A 263 2.02 0.20 4.56
N ARG A 264 1.17 1.07 5.16
CA ARG A 264 0.34 2.08 4.46
C ARG A 264 0.17 3.30 5.35
N TYR A 265 -0.08 4.46 4.75
CA TYR A 265 -0.18 5.72 5.50
C TYR A 265 -1.37 5.76 6.46
N GLU A 266 -2.49 5.10 6.16
CA GLU A 266 -3.63 4.96 7.07
C GLU A 266 -3.41 3.89 8.16
N SER A 267 -2.46 2.99 8.00
CA SER A 267 -2.29 1.84 8.93
C SER A 267 -1.75 2.23 10.30
N VAL A 268 -1.27 3.45 10.47
CA VAL A 268 -0.94 3.98 11.81
C VAL A 268 -2.14 3.98 12.76
N ILE A 269 -3.37 4.02 12.25
CA ILE A 269 -4.59 3.96 13.08
C ILE A 269 -4.62 2.68 13.94
N PHE A 270 -3.99 1.58 13.47
CA PHE A 270 -3.93 0.32 14.19
C PHE A 270 -2.99 0.33 15.42
N VAL A 271 -2.23 1.40 15.63
CA VAL A 271 -1.52 1.63 16.89
C VAL A 271 -2.51 1.76 18.06
N VAL A 272 -3.69 2.35 17.82
CA VAL A 272 -4.74 2.52 18.85
C VAL A 272 -5.29 1.17 19.32
N PRO A 273 -5.84 0.30 18.45
CA PRO A 273 -6.28 -1.03 18.87
C PRO A 273 -5.15 -1.86 19.48
N THR A 274 -3.90 -1.73 19.02
CA THR A 274 -2.75 -2.40 19.63
C THR A 274 -2.52 -1.92 21.06
N ALA A 275 -2.54 -0.61 21.30
CA ALA A 275 -2.40 -0.04 22.65
C ALA A 275 -3.53 -0.51 23.57
N LEU A 276 -4.77 -0.55 23.08
CA LEU A 276 -5.90 -1.08 23.86
C LEU A 276 -5.70 -2.56 24.26
N VAL A 277 -5.22 -3.39 23.32
CA VAL A 277 -4.89 -4.80 23.61
C VAL A 277 -3.77 -4.91 24.64
N ILE A 278 -2.75 -4.06 24.59
CA ILE A 278 -1.67 -4.03 25.57
C ILE A 278 -2.22 -3.72 26.96
N VAL A 279 -3.04 -2.68 27.08
CA VAL A 279 -3.70 -2.30 28.35
C VAL A 279 -4.58 -3.43 28.88
N LEU A 280 -5.35 -4.09 28.02
CA LEU A 280 -6.16 -5.26 28.41
C LEU A 280 -5.30 -6.42 28.92
N GLY A 281 -4.12 -6.63 28.32
CA GLY A 281 -3.14 -7.60 28.83
C GLY A 281 -2.65 -7.24 30.23
N TRP A 282 -2.31 -5.97 30.47
CA TRP A 282 -1.92 -5.49 31.80
C TRP A 282 -3.02 -5.68 32.85
N VAL A 283 -4.28 -5.36 32.50
CA VAL A 283 -5.44 -5.55 33.37
C VAL A 283 -5.61 -7.03 33.76
N ARG A 284 -5.40 -7.95 32.80
CA ARG A 284 -5.52 -9.41 33.05
C ARG A 284 -4.49 -9.93 34.04
N ILE A 285 -3.24 -9.47 33.92
CA ILE A 285 -2.15 -9.91 34.82
C ILE A 285 -1.99 -9.01 36.05
N LYS A 286 -2.79 -7.95 36.15
CA LYS A 286 -2.73 -6.93 37.22
C LYS A 286 -1.34 -6.30 37.38
N ARG A 287 -0.61 -6.20 36.28
CA ARG A 287 0.77 -5.67 36.25
C ARG A 287 1.05 -4.94 34.95
N VAL A 288 1.73 -3.80 35.00
CA VAL A 288 2.21 -3.08 33.81
C VAL A 288 3.53 -3.70 33.36
N LEU A 289 3.57 -4.21 32.13
CA LEU A 289 4.79 -4.66 31.45
C LEU A 289 5.29 -3.54 30.56
N LEU A 290 6.55 -3.15 30.72
CA LEU A 290 7.24 -2.13 29.93
C LEU A 290 8.66 -2.63 29.58
N PRO A 291 8.79 -3.63 28.68
CA PRO A 291 10.09 -3.96 28.12
C PRO A 291 10.68 -2.75 27.38
N TRP A 292 11.99 -2.75 27.15
CA TRP A 292 12.68 -1.62 26.52
C TRP A 292 12.08 -1.24 25.15
N THR A 293 11.60 -2.20 24.36
CA THR A 293 10.93 -1.98 23.08
C THR A 293 9.63 -1.18 23.23
N ALA A 294 8.84 -1.45 24.28
CA ALA A 294 7.65 -0.68 24.60
C ALA A 294 8.00 0.72 25.10
N LEU A 295 9.10 0.86 25.88
CA LEU A 295 9.58 2.18 26.34
C LEU A 295 9.91 3.11 25.18
N ILE A 296 10.62 2.61 24.16
CA ILE A 296 11.02 3.41 22.99
C ILE A 296 9.96 3.46 21.87
N ALA A 297 8.85 2.72 22.00
CA ALA A 297 7.83 2.66 20.95
C ALA A 297 7.34 4.03 20.44
N PRO A 298 7.12 5.06 21.30
CA PRO A 298 6.76 6.38 20.80
C PRO A 298 7.85 6.99 19.89
N LEU A 299 9.13 6.80 20.23
CA LEU A 299 10.26 7.28 19.41
C LEU A 299 10.35 6.55 18.07
N LEU A 300 10.00 5.26 18.03
CA LEU A 300 9.96 4.49 16.79
C LEU A 300 8.87 4.97 15.81
N LEU A 301 7.89 5.75 16.26
CA LEU A 301 6.86 6.35 15.39
C LEU A 301 7.25 7.75 14.88
N VAL A 302 8.35 8.35 15.36
CA VAL A 302 8.80 9.69 14.94
C VAL A 302 9.03 9.78 13.41
N PRO A 303 9.69 8.82 12.74
CA PRO A 303 9.87 8.88 11.28
C PRO A 303 8.53 8.91 10.51
N TYR A 304 7.48 8.26 11.02
CA TYR A 304 6.14 8.36 10.45
C TYR A 304 5.57 9.79 10.59
N ALA A 305 5.73 10.41 11.76
CA ALA A 305 5.30 11.80 11.98
C ALA A 305 6.04 12.77 11.05
N TRP A 306 7.35 12.61 10.90
CA TRP A 306 8.17 13.37 9.94
C TRP A 306 7.68 13.22 8.51
N HIS A 307 7.41 11.98 8.07
CA HIS A 307 6.92 11.69 6.74
C HIS A 307 5.61 12.45 6.44
N ASN A 308 4.64 12.41 7.37
CA ASN A 308 3.39 13.16 7.23
C ASN A 308 3.60 14.68 7.17
N ARG A 309 4.57 15.22 7.91
CA ARG A 309 4.90 16.67 7.87
C ARG A 309 5.52 17.07 6.54
N VAL A 310 6.42 16.25 5.99
CA VAL A 310 6.99 16.45 4.65
C VAL A 310 5.86 16.49 3.61
N LEU A 311 4.94 15.52 3.66
CA LEU A 311 3.80 15.44 2.75
C LEU A 311 2.83 16.62 2.89
N SER A 312 2.64 17.12 4.11
CA SER A 312 1.78 18.29 4.35
C SER A 312 2.40 19.58 3.82
N ALA A 313 3.72 19.64 3.75
CA ALA A 313 4.45 20.76 3.15
C ALA A 313 4.50 20.70 1.61
N LYS A 314 4.10 19.58 0.99
CA LYS A 314 4.10 19.36 -0.46
C LYS A 314 2.69 18.99 -0.96
N PRO A 315 1.73 19.94 -1.00
CA PRO A 315 0.33 19.64 -1.37
C PRO A 315 0.19 19.09 -2.80
N ALA A 316 1.09 19.45 -3.72
CA ALA A 316 1.11 18.96 -5.11
C ALA A 316 1.20 17.42 -5.21
N LEU A 317 1.80 16.73 -4.24
CA LEU A 317 1.86 15.26 -4.22
C LEU A 317 0.49 14.58 -4.11
N TRP A 318 -0.58 15.31 -3.74
CA TRP A 318 -1.90 14.74 -3.54
C TRP A 318 -2.80 14.80 -4.77
N GLN A 319 -2.47 15.61 -5.77
CA GLN A 319 -3.20 15.70 -7.04
C GLN A 319 -4.73 15.75 -6.81
N LEU A 320 -5.21 16.78 -6.14
CA LEU A 320 -6.65 16.97 -5.91
C LEU A 320 -7.38 17.01 -7.26
N ARG A 321 -8.58 16.46 -7.32
CA ARG A 321 -9.42 16.52 -8.52
C ARG A 321 -9.86 17.97 -8.77
N GLU A 322 -10.16 18.29 -10.01
CA GLU A 322 -10.69 19.59 -10.37
C GLU A 322 -11.94 19.92 -9.55
N GLY A 323 -11.98 21.11 -8.95
CA GLY A 323 -13.06 21.54 -8.04
C GLY A 323 -12.92 21.09 -6.58
N GLU A 324 -11.92 20.26 -6.22
CA GLU A 324 -11.68 19.84 -4.83
C GLU A 324 -10.57 20.67 -4.20
N THR A 325 -10.81 21.19 -3.00
CA THR A 325 -9.87 22.08 -2.29
C THR A 325 -9.19 21.42 -1.10
N THR A 326 -9.73 20.30 -0.60
CA THR A 326 -9.25 19.63 0.60
C THR A 326 -9.20 18.12 0.43
N ARG A 327 -8.28 17.47 1.13
CA ARG A 327 -8.13 16.01 1.11
C ARG A 327 -9.28 15.29 1.84
N PHE A 328 -9.77 15.87 2.91
CA PHE A 328 -10.85 15.34 3.75
C PHE A 328 -11.93 16.39 3.94
N ALA A 329 -13.17 16.04 3.64
CA ALA A 329 -14.33 16.90 3.83
C ALA A 329 -15.60 16.10 4.07
N LEU A 330 -16.55 16.71 4.80
CA LEU A 330 -17.89 16.14 5.02
C LEU A 330 -18.68 16.01 3.69
N SER A 331 -18.41 16.89 2.73
CA SER A 331 -19.04 16.86 1.39
C SER A 331 -18.81 15.55 0.63
N TYR A 332 -17.72 14.85 0.88
CA TYR A 332 -17.43 13.57 0.22
C TYR A 332 -18.23 12.40 0.80
N LEU A 333 -18.69 12.48 2.06
CA LEU A 333 -19.30 11.38 2.79
C LEU A 333 -20.46 10.73 2.04
N ALA A 334 -21.45 11.52 1.60
CA ALA A 334 -22.65 10.99 0.97
C ALA A 334 -22.33 10.28 -0.37
N GLY A 335 -21.44 10.85 -1.17
CA GLY A 335 -20.97 10.27 -2.43
C GLY A 335 -20.21 8.96 -2.22
N ASN A 336 -19.27 8.97 -1.27
CA ASN A 336 -18.45 7.79 -0.96
C ASN A 336 -19.25 6.66 -0.32
N LEU A 337 -20.24 6.96 0.56
CA LEU A 337 -21.14 5.94 1.12
C LEU A 337 -22.01 5.30 0.03
N ARG A 338 -22.53 6.08 -0.93
CA ARG A 338 -23.28 5.54 -2.07
C ARG A 338 -22.40 4.65 -2.93
N ALA A 339 -21.17 5.09 -3.24
CA ALA A 339 -20.19 4.31 -3.99
C ALA A 339 -19.80 3.02 -3.26
N ALA A 340 -19.62 3.08 -1.93
CA ALA A 340 -19.36 1.90 -1.09
C ALA A 340 -20.54 0.91 -1.13
N GLY A 341 -21.77 1.39 -0.93
CA GLY A 341 -22.97 0.54 -1.04
C GLY A 341 -23.08 -0.15 -2.41
N LYS A 342 -22.84 0.62 -3.49
CA LYS A 342 -22.77 0.08 -4.84
C LYS A 342 -21.68 -0.98 -4.97
N PHE A 343 -20.48 -0.75 -4.48
CA PHE A 343 -19.37 -1.70 -4.55
C PHE A 343 -19.67 -2.99 -3.78
N PHE A 344 -20.05 -2.90 -2.51
CA PHE A 344 -20.24 -4.09 -1.65
C PHE A 344 -21.38 -4.98 -2.10
N PHE A 345 -22.45 -4.44 -2.71
CA PHE A 345 -23.65 -5.17 -3.09
C PHE A 345 -23.88 -5.22 -4.61
N ASN A 346 -22.87 -4.86 -5.40
CA ASN A 346 -22.96 -4.97 -6.86
C ASN A 346 -23.08 -6.44 -7.28
N THR A 347 -24.09 -6.72 -8.09
CA THR A 347 -24.34 -8.04 -8.68
C THR A 347 -23.87 -8.13 -10.14
N SER A 348 -23.33 -7.04 -10.72
CA SER A 348 -22.67 -7.11 -12.02
C SER A 348 -21.25 -7.67 -11.87
N VAL A 349 -20.74 -8.25 -12.96
CA VAL A 349 -19.35 -8.78 -13.00
C VAL A 349 -18.30 -7.71 -13.31
N GLU A 350 -18.67 -6.43 -13.23
CA GLU A 350 -17.80 -5.29 -13.57
C GLU A 350 -16.87 -4.89 -12.45
N LEU A 351 -17.25 -5.17 -11.20
CA LEU A 351 -16.48 -4.84 -10.02
C LEU A 351 -15.86 -6.10 -9.40
N ALA A 352 -14.68 -5.93 -8.81
CA ALA A 352 -13.96 -7.03 -8.18
C ALA A 352 -14.47 -7.35 -6.76
N ASN A 353 -15.74 -7.16 -6.49
CA ASN A 353 -16.38 -7.35 -5.19
C ASN A 353 -16.81 -8.81 -4.96
N SER A 354 -17.28 -9.08 -3.73
CA SER A 354 -18.03 -10.28 -3.37
C SER A 354 -19.27 -9.88 -2.59
N TRP A 355 -20.40 -9.70 -3.30
CA TRP A 355 -21.66 -9.35 -2.64
C TRP A 355 -22.13 -10.44 -1.67
N TRP A 356 -21.78 -11.73 -1.93
CA TRP A 356 -22.08 -12.82 -1.01
C TRP A 356 -21.33 -12.67 0.33
N LEU A 357 -20.03 -12.40 0.27
CA LEU A 357 -19.25 -12.12 1.47
C LEU A 357 -19.74 -10.85 2.20
N SER A 358 -20.11 -9.82 1.43
CA SER A 358 -20.69 -8.59 1.99
C SER A 358 -21.99 -8.87 2.74
N ALA A 359 -22.93 -9.63 2.14
CA ALA A 359 -24.20 -9.98 2.76
C ALA A 359 -24.01 -10.85 4.01
N LEU A 360 -23.24 -11.93 3.90
CA LEU A 360 -22.90 -12.80 5.03
C LEU A 360 -22.22 -12.03 6.17
N GLY A 361 -21.26 -11.18 5.81
CA GLY A 361 -20.53 -10.36 6.77
C GLY A 361 -21.40 -9.30 7.44
N ALA A 362 -22.31 -8.65 6.71
CA ALA A 362 -23.25 -7.69 7.27
C ALA A 362 -24.20 -8.36 8.29
N VAL A 363 -24.75 -9.53 7.97
CA VAL A 363 -25.56 -10.34 8.91
C VAL A 363 -24.73 -10.71 10.14
N ALA A 364 -23.47 -11.13 9.94
CA ALA A 364 -22.56 -11.48 11.03
C ALA A 364 -22.22 -10.28 11.91
N LEU A 365 -22.02 -9.10 11.34
CA LEU A 365 -21.76 -7.86 12.07
C LEU A 365 -22.94 -7.49 12.97
N VAL A 366 -24.15 -7.50 12.42
CA VAL A 366 -25.37 -7.25 13.20
C VAL A 366 -25.53 -8.27 14.33
N TRP A 367 -25.30 -9.56 14.05
CA TRP A 367 -25.33 -10.63 15.04
C TRP A 367 -24.35 -10.40 16.19
N ILE A 368 -23.11 -10.02 15.88
CA ILE A 368 -22.08 -9.76 16.89
C ILE A 368 -22.38 -8.48 17.68
N LEU A 369 -22.90 -7.43 17.05
CA LEU A 369 -23.35 -6.22 17.75
C LEU A 369 -24.45 -6.53 18.75
N ILE A 370 -25.48 -7.30 18.37
CA ILE A 370 -26.53 -7.75 19.27
C ILE A 370 -25.94 -8.55 20.45
N ARG A 371 -24.96 -9.41 20.17
CA ARG A 371 -24.28 -10.21 21.20
C ARG A 371 -23.44 -9.36 22.14
N ALA A 372 -22.72 -8.37 21.61
CA ALA A 372 -21.95 -7.41 22.39
C ALA A 372 -22.85 -6.53 23.27
N LEU A 373 -23.98 -6.06 22.77
CA LEU A 373 -24.97 -5.30 23.54
C LEU A 373 -25.58 -6.13 24.68
N ARG A 374 -25.86 -7.43 24.45
CA ARG A 374 -26.33 -8.35 25.50
C ARG A 374 -25.26 -8.57 26.56
N TRP A 375 -24.01 -8.70 26.16
CA TRP A 375 -22.87 -8.83 27.09
C TRP A 375 -22.67 -7.57 27.94
N LEU A 376 -22.82 -6.36 27.36
CA LEU A 376 -22.75 -5.11 28.10
C LEU A 376 -23.86 -4.98 29.17
N ARG A 377 -25.04 -5.58 28.91
CA ARG A 377 -26.16 -5.59 29.86
C ARG A 377 -26.01 -6.62 30.97
N ASP A 378 -25.30 -7.71 30.73
CA ASP A 378 -25.10 -8.77 31.69
C ASP A 378 -23.65 -9.31 31.68
N PRO A 379 -22.71 -8.56 32.31
CA PRO A 379 -21.27 -8.90 32.31
C PRO A 379 -20.95 -10.25 32.99
N ALA A 380 -21.84 -10.72 33.84
CA ALA A 380 -21.62 -11.97 34.58
C ALA A 380 -21.68 -13.25 33.70
N ARG A 381 -22.16 -13.10 32.46
CA ARG A 381 -22.45 -14.26 31.60
C ARG A 381 -21.29 -14.86 30.83
N ARG A 382 -20.17 -14.17 30.58
CA ARG A 382 -18.96 -14.79 29.96
C ARG A 382 -17.78 -13.84 29.88
N ASP A 383 -16.60 -14.32 30.22
CA ASP A 383 -15.34 -13.71 29.81
C ASP A 383 -15.13 -13.91 28.30
N LEU A 384 -14.91 -12.82 27.56
CA LEU A 384 -14.53 -12.88 26.16
C LEU A 384 -13.18 -13.59 26.03
N THR A 385 -13.06 -14.48 25.06
CA THR A 385 -11.78 -15.10 24.71
C THR A 385 -10.81 -14.05 24.17
N ALA A 386 -9.51 -14.33 24.21
CA ALA A 386 -8.49 -13.43 23.66
C ALA A 386 -8.73 -13.15 22.17
N SER A 387 -9.19 -14.15 21.40
CA SER A 387 -9.49 -13.98 19.98
C SER A 387 -10.73 -13.13 19.72
N GLU A 388 -11.81 -13.31 20.48
CA GLU A 388 -13.01 -12.46 20.37
C GLU A 388 -12.67 -11.00 20.70
N LEU A 389 -11.87 -10.78 21.75
CA LEU A 389 -11.48 -9.44 22.17
C LEU A 389 -10.62 -8.73 21.10
N VAL A 390 -9.63 -9.43 20.53
CA VAL A 390 -8.78 -8.89 19.47
C VAL A 390 -9.61 -8.58 18.23
N VAL A 391 -10.50 -9.48 17.79
CA VAL A 391 -11.36 -9.25 16.64
C VAL A 391 -12.30 -8.07 16.86
N LEU A 392 -12.83 -7.88 18.07
CA LEU A 392 -13.66 -6.70 18.39
C LEU A 392 -12.85 -5.40 18.34
N VAL A 393 -11.69 -5.38 19.00
CA VAL A 393 -10.86 -4.14 19.11
C VAL A 393 -10.27 -3.77 17.74
N PHE A 394 -9.69 -4.71 17.02
CA PHE A 394 -9.15 -4.46 15.68
C PHE A 394 -10.27 -4.28 14.64
N GLY A 395 -11.40 -4.97 14.79
CA GLY A 395 -12.59 -4.78 13.97
C GLY A 395 -13.12 -3.36 14.06
N ALA A 396 -13.19 -2.79 15.25
CA ALA A 396 -13.52 -1.37 15.44
C ALA A 396 -12.49 -0.45 14.75
N GLY A 397 -11.19 -0.79 14.82
CA GLY A 397 -10.14 -0.09 14.09
C GLY A 397 -10.31 -0.15 12.57
N ILE A 398 -10.65 -1.32 12.01
CA ILE A 398 -10.91 -1.50 10.57
C ILE A 398 -12.13 -0.69 10.13
N ILE A 399 -13.22 -0.74 10.88
CA ILE A 399 -14.44 0.04 10.59
C ILE A 399 -14.13 1.54 10.71
N GLY A 400 -13.39 1.95 11.75
CA GLY A 400 -12.96 3.34 11.93
C GLY A 400 -12.09 3.84 10.78
N ASN A 401 -11.16 3.01 10.30
CA ASN A 401 -10.34 3.31 9.13
C ASN A 401 -11.20 3.51 7.86
N LEU A 402 -12.12 2.59 7.59
CA LEU A 402 -13.02 2.73 6.45
C LEU A 402 -13.92 3.97 6.60
N THR A 403 -14.42 4.23 7.80
CA THR A 403 -15.23 5.44 8.08
C THR A 403 -14.42 6.70 7.79
N MET A 404 -13.17 6.78 8.24
CA MET A 404 -12.28 7.90 7.93
C MET A 404 -12.08 8.06 6.41
N LEU A 405 -11.92 6.96 5.68
CA LEU A 405 -11.81 6.98 4.22
C LEU A 405 -13.08 7.49 3.54
N MET A 406 -14.28 7.37 4.13
CA MET A 406 -15.50 7.94 3.53
C MET A 406 -15.47 9.47 3.48
N PHE A 407 -14.60 10.14 4.24
CA PHE A 407 -14.37 11.59 4.17
C PHE A 407 -13.23 11.97 3.22
N TYR A 408 -12.54 11.00 2.61
CA TYR A 408 -11.38 11.24 1.75
C TYR A 408 -11.82 11.40 0.29
N TYR A 409 -11.26 12.38 -0.43
CA TYR A 409 -11.64 12.75 -1.80
C TYR A 409 -11.50 11.62 -2.82
N TRP A 410 -10.59 10.66 -2.60
CA TRP A 410 -10.30 9.53 -3.51
C TRP A 410 -10.82 8.19 -2.98
N SER A 411 -11.99 8.13 -2.33
CA SER A 411 -12.51 6.89 -1.71
C SER A 411 -13.81 6.37 -2.31
N ARG A 412 -14.06 6.65 -3.57
CA ARG A 412 -15.18 6.04 -4.31
C ARG A 412 -14.86 4.57 -4.60
N LEU A 413 -15.33 3.67 -3.74
CA LEU A 413 -15.02 2.22 -3.84
C LEU A 413 -15.56 1.57 -5.12
N ASP A 414 -16.52 2.18 -5.82
CA ASP A 414 -17.00 1.73 -7.13
C ASP A 414 -16.01 2.06 -8.28
N GLU A 415 -14.95 2.81 -8.00
CA GLU A 415 -13.83 3.00 -8.92
C GLU A 415 -12.79 1.88 -8.76
N VAL A 416 -12.27 1.38 -9.88
CA VAL A 416 -11.31 0.26 -9.93
C VAL A 416 -10.15 0.46 -8.96
N ILE A 417 -9.50 1.63 -8.98
CA ILE A 417 -8.31 1.93 -8.15
C ILE A 417 -8.66 2.01 -6.66
N ALA A 418 -9.81 2.61 -6.28
CA ALA A 418 -10.18 2.84 -4.89
C ALA A 418 -10.76 1.58 -4.22
N SER A 419 -11.29 0.61 -4.99
CA SER A 419 -11.90 -0.62 -4.46
C SER A 419 -10.97 -1.44 -3.55
N ARG A 420 -9.65 -1.34 -3.75
CA ARG A 420 -8.62 -1.99 -2.90
C ARG A 420 -8.70 -1.58 -1.42
N PHE A 421 -9.22 -0.40 -1.10
CA PHE A 421 -9.42 0.06 0.28
C PHE A 421 -10.46 -0.78 1.04
N ALA A 422 -11.28 -1.55 0.34
CA ALA A 422 -12.24 -2.46 0.95
C ALA A 422 -11.60 -3.76 1.49
N LEU A 423 -10.36 -4.09 1.12
CA LEU A 423 -9.73 -5.37 1.48
C LEU A 423 -9.64 -5.63 3.00
N PRO A 424 -9.26 -4.66 3.87
CA PRO A 424 -9.28 -4.87 5.31
C PRO A 424 -10.69 -5.16 5.87
N LEU A 425 -11.74 -4.52 5.31
CA LEU A 425 -13.10 -4.81 5.73
C LEU A 425 -13.52 -6.22 5.28
N TYR A 426 -13.24 -6.62 4.05
CA TYR A 426 -13.53 -7.99 3.59
C TYR A 426 -12.82 -9.05 4.45
N PHE A 427 -11.57 -8.80 4.85
CA PHE A 427 -10.87 -9.66 5.81
C PHE A 427 -11.63 -9.78 7.12
N LEU A 428 -12.11 -8.68 7.69
CA LEU A 428 -12.94 -8.71 8.91
C LEU A 428 -14.24 -9.47 8.67
N LEU A 429 -14.97 -9.18 7.57
CA LEU A 429 -16.24 -9.83 7.26
C LEU A 429 -16.10 -11.35 7.08
N ALA A 430 -14.99 -11.83 6.54
CA ALA A 430 -14.70 -13.26 6.43
C ALA A 430 -14.54 -13.92 7.81
N LEU A 431 -13.83 -13.28 8.75
CA LEU A 431 -13.72 -13.78 10.14
C LEU A 431 -15.07 -13.79 10.85
N LEU A 432 -15.87 -12.73 10.70
CA LEU A 432 -17.19 -12.60 11.31
C LEU A 432 -18.18 -13.60 10.71
N GLY A 433 -18.16 -13.78 9.38
CA GLY A 433 -18.98 -14.77 8.67
C GLY A 433 -18.68 -16.20 9.10
N ALA A 434 -17.40 -16.54 9.27
CA ALA A 434 -16.99 -17.84 9.83
C ALA A 434 -17.48 -18.04 11.27
N ARG A 435 -17.44 -16.99 12.09
CA ARG A 435 -17.94 -17.03 13.47
C ARG A 435 -19.46 -17.23 13.49
N LEU A 436 -20.21 -16.51 12.66
CA LEU A 436 -21.65 -16.68 12.52
C LEU A 436 -22.00 -18.11 12.11
N ALA A 437 -21.33 -18.65 11.07
CA ALA A 437 -21.54 -20.01 10.60
C ALA A 437 -21.30 -21.05 11.74
N CYS A 438 -20.23 -20.84 12.53
CA CYS A 438 -19.94 -21.68 13.70
C CYS A 438 -21.02 -21.58 14.79
N ASP A 439 -21.55 -20.38 15.06
CA ASP A 439 -22.62 -20.18 16.05
C ASP A 439 -23.94 -20.84 15.58
N LEU A 440 -24.24 -20.80 14.29
CA LEU A 440 -25.38 -21.51 13.70
C LEU A 440 -25.22 -23.02 13.79
N ASP A 441 -24.04 -23.58 13.45
CA ASP A 441 -23.73 -25.00 13.58
C ASP A 441 -23.89 -25.48 15.04
N SER A 442 -23.52 -24.62 15.99
CA SER A 442 -23.68 -24.93 17.44
C SER A 442 -25.14 -24.97 17.87
N ARG A 443 -26.06 -24.37 17.10
CA ARG A 443 -27.50 -24.39 17.30
C ARG A 443 -28.22 -25.48 16.46
N ARG A 444 -27.45 -26.44 15.91
CA ARG A 444 -27.94 -27.51 15.01
C ARG A 444 -28.46 -27.00 13.65
N LEU A 445 -28.20 -25.76 13.27
CA LEU A 445 -28.46 -25.23 11.95
C LEU A 445 -27.20 -25.43 11.09
N PRO A 446 -27.30 -25.89 9.82
CA PRO A 446 -26.13 -26.21 9.01
C PRO A 446 -25.45 -24.93 8.45
N GLY A 447 -25.01 -24.01 9.35
CA GLY A 447 -24.51 -22.69 8.99
C GLY A 447 -23.29 -22.74 8.07
N THR A 448 -22.28 -23.55 8.40
CA THR A 448 -21.09 -23.72 7.57
C THR A 448 -21.44 -24.31 6.19
N LYS A 449 -22.34 -25.32 6.13
CA LYS A 449 -22.76 -25.94 4.85
C LYS A 449 -23.51 -24.96 3.97
N LEU A 450 -24.43 -24.18 4.54
CA LEU A 450 -25.20 -23.16 3.81
C LEU A 450 -24.28 -22.06 3.29
N ALA A 451 -23.33 -21.60 4.09
CA ALA A 451 -22.37 -20.58 3.66
C ALA A 451 -21.44 -21.07 2.55
N VAL A 452 -20.97 -22.32 2.61
CA VAL A 452 -20.15 -22.96 1.55
C VAL A 452 -20.97 -23.16 0.28
N PHE A 453 -22.22 -23.63 0.38
CA PHE A 453 -23.10 -23.79 -0.77
C PHE A 453 -23.35 -22.44 -1.46
N GLY A 454 -23.71 -21.41 -0.68
CA GLY A 454 -23.91 -20.05 -1.20
C GLY A 454 -22.64 -19.47 -1.83
N LEU A 455 -21.46 -19.73 -1.22
CA LEU A 455 -20.18 -19.35 -1.79
C LEU A 455 -19.93 -20.04 -3.14
N GLY A 456 -20.18 -21.34 -3.23
CA GLY A 456 -20.05 -22.09 -4.48
C GLY A 456 -20.95 -21.54 -5.57
N ALA A 457 -22.26 -21.37 -5.27
CA ALA A 457 -23.21 -20.79 -6.21
C ALA A 457 -22.79 -19.38 -6.65
N TRP A 458 -22.42 -18.51 -5.69
CA TRP A 458 -21.92 -17.17 -6.01
C TRP A 458 -20.66 -17.21 -6.88
N PHE A 459 -19.69 -18.07 -6.56
CA PHE A 459 -18.42 -18.13 -7.28
C PHE A 459 -18.60 -18.52 -8.75
N PHE A 460 -19.41 -19.55 -9.02
CA PHE A 460 -19.64 -19.98 -10.40
C PHE A 460 -20.49 -18.98 -11.21
N VAL A 461 -21.47 -18.31 -10.58
CA VAL A 461 -22.37 -17.39 -11.29
C VAL A 461 -21.79 -15.99 -11.44
N PHE A 462 -21.04 -15.50 -10.47
CA PHE A 462 -20.55 -14.12 -10.42
C PHE A 462 -19.02 -14.03 -10.30
N GLY A 463 -18.41 -14.80 -9.39
CA GLY A 463 -16.98 -14.72 -9.09
C GLY A 463 -16.11 -15.10 -10.28
N LEU A 464 -16.38 -16.24 -10.90
CA LEU A 464 -15.62 -16.74 -12.04
C LEU A 464 -15.78 -15.85 -13.30
N PRO A 465 -16.98 -15.38 -13.68
CA PRO A 465 -17.14 -14.39 -14.73
C PRO A 465 -16.42 -13.06 -14.44
N ALA A 466 -16.45 -12.57 -13.20
CA ALA A 466 -15.73 -11.35 -12.80
C ALA A 466 -14.21 -11.52 -12.93
N VAL A 467 -13.68 -12.69 -12.53
CA VAL A 467 -12.28 -13.06 -12.73
C VAL A 467 -11.93 -13.09 -14.22
N ALA A 468 -12.78 -13.74 -15.05
CA ALA A 468 -12.54 -13.87 -16.50
C ALA A 468 -12.52 -12.51 -17.22
N ARG A 469 -13.22 -11.52 -16.71
CA ARG A 469 -13.31 -10.17 -17.28
C ARG A 469 -12.05 -9.31 -17.07
N ARG A 470 -11.22 -9.64 -16.11
CA ARG A 470 -9.92 -9.01 -15.80
C ARG A 470 -9.93 -7.47 -15.85
N PRO A 471 -10.84 -6.79 -15.12
CA PRO A 471 -11.03 -5.34 -15.28
C PRO A 471 -9.79 -4.51 -14.96
N TYR A 472 -8.88 -5.02 -14.13
CA TYR A 472 -7.65 -4.31 -13.76
C TYR A 472 -6.51 -4.48 -14.75
N THR A 473 -6.52 -5.53 -15.57
CA THR A 473 -5.46 -5.80 -16.54
C THR A 473 -5.87 -5.44 -17.95
N ASP A 474 -6.99 -6.00 -18.43
CA ASP A 474 -7.37 -5.86 -19.84
C ASP A 474 -8.05 -4.52 -20.14
N GLN A 475 -8.64 -3.87 -19.11
CA GLN A 475 -9.27 -2.55 -19.24
C GLN A 475 -8.35 -1.39 -18.76
N ASN A 476 -7.12 -1.67 -18.39
CA ASN A 476 -6.17 -0.65 -17.94
C ASN A 476 -5.47 0.01 -19.13
N LEU A 477 -6.17 0.95 -19.75
CA LEU A 477 -5.71 1.63 -20.97
C LEU A 477 -4.39 2.36 -20.78
N VAL A 478 -4.17 2.96 -19.60
CA VAL A 478 -2.92 3.68 -19.32
C VAL A 478 -1.73 2.73 -19.23
N MET A 479 -1.95 1.50 -18.73
CA MET A 479 -0.92 0.46 -18.73
C MET A 479 -0.55 0.05 -20.15
N HIS A 480 -1.53 -0.13 -21.01
CA HIS A 480 -1.28 -0.46 -22.41
C HIS A 480 -0.54 0.65 -23.15
N GLU A 481 -0.82 1.93 -22.84
CA GLU A 481 -0.06 3.07 -23.39
C GLU A 481 1.41 3.03 -22.96
N VAL A 482 1.67 2.81 -21.66
CA VAL A 482 3.03 2.75 -21.12
C VAL A 482 3.79 1.54 -21.70
N GLU A 483 3.16 0.37 -21.77
CA GLU A 483 3.75 -0.84 -22.36
C GLU A 483 4.09 -0.61 -23.85
N TRP A 484 3.15 -0.09 -24.62
CA TRP A 484 3.37 0.21 -26.04
C TRP A 484 4.48 1.24 -26.25
N THR A 485 4.50 2.36 -25.50
CA THR A 485 5.56 3.36 -25.59
C THR A 485 6.91 2.75 -25.26
N ARG A 486 6.98 1.92 -24.21
CA ARG A 486 8.21 1.22 -23.83
C ARG A 486 8.68 0.27 -24.95
N GLU A 487 7.79 -0.52 -25.53
CA GLU A 487 8.10 -1.41 -26.65
C GLU A 487 8.65 -0.66 -27.85
N MET A 488 8.03 0.47 -28.21
CA MET A 488 8.47 1.34 -29.32
C MET A 488 9.88 1.89 -29.10
N VAL A 489 10.27 2.18 -27.86
CA VAL A 489 11.61 2.66 -27.54
C VAL A 489 12.61 1.50 -27.42
N THR A 490 12.26 0.42 -26.71
CA THR A 490 13.18 -0.71 -26.48
C THR A 490 13.42 -1.58 -27.72
N SER A 491 12.54 -1.52 -28.72
CA SER A 491 12.77 -2.18 -30.01
C SER A 491 13.90 -1.54 -30.83
N ARG A 492 14.39 -0.36 -30.43
CA ARG A 492 15.51 0.33 -31.07
C ARG A 492 16.84 -0.27 -30.63
N ALA A 493 17.74 -0.46 -31.57
CA ALA A 493 19.05 -1.04 -31.30
C ALA A 493 20.09 -0.01 -30.77
N HIS A 494 19.66 1.23 -30.51
CA HIS A 494 20.55 2.36 -30.21
C HIS A 494 20.02 3.20 -29.05
N SER A 495 20.82 4.13 -28.56
CA SER A 495 20.45 5.03 -27.46
C SER A 495 19.36 6.02 -27.88
N VAL A 496 18.24 6.03 -27.17
CA VAL A 496 17.06 6.86 -27.44
C VAL A 496 16.75 7.74 -26.23
N LEU A 497 16.50 9.02 -26.44
CA LEU A 497 15.90 9.91 -25.46
C LEU A 497 14.38 9.90 -25.64
N LEU A 498 13.62 9.55 -24.61
CA LEU A 498 12.15 9.62 -24.61
C LEU A 498 11.68 10.96 -24.02
N ILE A 499 10.81 11.67 -24.74
CA ILE A 499 10.15 12.89 -24.30
C ILE A 499 8.66 12.61 -24.19
N THR A 500 8.10 12.70 -22.99
CA THR A 500 6.68 12.35 -22.73
C THR A 500 6.13 13.06 -21.50
N ASN A 501 4.82 13.29 -21.45
CA ASN A 501 4.12 13.74 -20.25
C ASN A 501 3.55 12.59 -19.41
N SER A 502 3.65 11.33 -19.87
CA SER A 502 3.43 10.19 -19.00
C SER A 502 4.44 10.19 -17.86
N SER A 503 4.11 9.54 -16.74
CA SER A 503 5.09 9.36 -15.66
C SER A 503 6.41 8.83 -16.22
N THR A 504 7.52 9.46 -15.87
CA THR A 504 8.86 9.05 -16.32
C THR A 504 9.33 7.77 -15.61
N ILE A 505 8.78 7.46 -14.45
CA ILE A 505 9.24 6.36 -13.56
C ILE A 505 9.27 4.99 -14.27
N PRO A 506 8.23 4.55 -15.02
CA PRO A 506 8.26 3.27 -15.73
C PRO A 506 9.42 3.15 -16.71
N PHE A 507 9.77 4.25 -17.37
CA PHE A 507 10.83 4.29 -18.36
C PHE A 507 12.21 4.36 -17.71
N VAL A 508 12.36 5.17 -16.65
CA VAL A 508 13.57 5.20 -15.82
C VAL A 508 13.89 3.81 -15.27
N LEU A 509 12.89 3.08 -14.77
CA LEU A 509 13.05 1.69 -14.30
C LEU A 509 13.43 0.70 -15.43
N SER A 510 13.08 1.03 -16.66
CA SER A 510 13.48 0.28 -17.86
C SER A 510 14.81 0.75 -18.44
N ARG A 511 15.54 1.62 -17.73
CA ARG A 511 16.80 2.24 -18.18
C ARG A 511 16.66 3.05 -19.47
N ILE A 512 15.49 3.67 -19.68
CA ILE A 512 15.25 4.57 -20.81
C ILE A 512 15.45 6.01 -20.32
N PRO A 513 16.40 6.76 -20.85
CA PRO A 513 16.54 8.19 -20.59
C PRO A 513 15.26 8.92 -20.95
N THR A 514 14.66 9.62 -20.00
CA THR A 514 13.33 10.21 -20.19
C THR A 514 13.28 11.64 -19.65
N VAL A 515 12.64 12.52 -20.39
CA VAL A 515 12.41 13.92 -20.05
C VAL A 515 10.92 14.24 -20.21
N LEU A 516 10.35 15.02 -19.28
CA LEU A 516 9.00 15.55 -19.43
C LEU A 516 8.93 16.57 -20.57
N ILE A 517 7.80 16.59 -21.30
CA ILE A 517 7.58 17.56 -22.40
C ILE A 517 7.73 19.00 -21.90
N GLY A 518 7.20 19.33 -20.71
CA GLY A 518 7.35 20.66 -20.12
C GLY A 518 8.82 21.08 -19.91
N ALA A 519 9.68 20.13 -19.50
CA ALA A 519 11.11 20.39 -19.37
C ALA A 519 11.80 20.47 -20.74
N ALA A 520 11.39 19.66 -21.71
CA ALA A 520 11.94 19.65 -23.07
C ALA A 520 11.69 20.98 -23.82
N ARG A 521 10.51 21.61 -23.58
CA ARG A 521 10.17 22.92 -24.17
C ARG A 521 11.27 23.99 -24.00
N ASN A 522 11.88 24.00 -22.81
CA ASN A 522 12.88 25.00 -22.42
C ASN A 522 14.32 24.49 -22.60
N ARG A 523 14.51 23.30 -23.18
CA ARG A 523 15.82 22.63 -23.29
C ARG A 523 16.13 22.19 -24.73
N GLY A 524 15.55 22.85 -25.72
CA GLY A 524 15.77 22.52 -27.14
C GLY A 524 17.24 22.53 -27.53
N GLU A 525 18.01 23.52 -27.09
CA GLU A 525 19.45 23.60 -27.36
C GLU A 525 20.25 22.44 -26.76
N GLN A 526 19.95 22.08 -25.47
CA GLN A 526 20.64 20.98 -24.85
C GLN A 526 20.27 19.63 -25.51
N ILE A 527 19.01 19.44 -25.89
CA ILE A 527 18.58 18.24 -26.61
C ILE A 527 19.26 18.16 -27.95
N ARG A 528 19.30 19.26 -28.71
CA ARG A 528 20.02 19.35 -30.00
C ARG A 528 21.49 19.03 -29.82
N PHE A 529 22.18 19.66 -28.86
CA PHE A 529 23.60 19.41 -28.56
C PHE A 529 23.86 17.91 -28.34
N HIS A 530 23.03 17.24 -27.52
CA HIS A 530 23.19 15.82 -27.23
C HIS A 530 22.87 14.90 -28.42
N LEU A 531 22.01 15.33 -29.33
CA LEU A 531 21.78 14.64 -30.62
C LEU A 531 22.96 14.82 -31.56
N ASP A 532 23.49 16.05 -31.69
CA ASP A 532 24.63 16.38 -32.55
C ASP A 532 25.92 15.68 -32.08
N GLU A 533 26.16 15.60 -30.75
CA GLU A 533 27.28 14.89 -30.15
C GLU A 533 27.11 13.35 -30.11
N GLY A 534 25.95 12.84 -30.55
CA GLY A 534 25.69 11.39 -30.56
C GLY A 534 25.49 10.76 -29.19
N THR A 535 25.28 11.55 -28.14
CA THR A 535 24.88 11.00 -26.80
C THR A 535 23.59 10.20 -26.91
N PHE A 536 22.64 10.72 -27.66
CA PHE A 536 21.45 10.01 -28.12
C PHE A 536 21.47 9.98 -29.66
N GLN A 537 21.24 8.79 -30.21
CA GLN A 537 21.15 8.63 -31.66
C GLN A 537 19.77 9.02 -32.20
N GLU A 538 18.76 9.02 -31.33
CA GLU A 538 17.39 9.41 -31.67
C GLU A 538 16.71 10.01 -30.43
N ALA A 539 15.83 11.01 -30.66
CA ALA A 539 14.89 11.47 -29.65
C ALA A 539 13.46 11.18 -30.11
N ILE A 540 12.69 10.50 -29.28
CA ILE A 540 11.31 10.10 -29.50
C ILE A 540 10.38 10.92 -28.61
N VAL A 541 9.28 11.41 -29.18
CA VAL A 541 8.24 12.18 -28.49
C VAL A 541 6.95 11.37 -28.48
N ALA A 542 6.41 11.12 -27.30
CA ALA A 542 5.09 10.51 -27.12
C ALA A 542 4.08 11.59 -26.69
N GLN A 543 3.06 11.83 -27.52
CA GLN A 543 2.07 12.91 -27.37
C GLN A 543 0.66 12.35 -27.39
N ALA A 544 -0.19 12.76 -26.44
CA ALA A 544 -1.61 12.48 -26.46
C ALA A 544 -2.32 13.34 -27.54
N ILE A 545 -3.22 12.71 -28.28
CA ILE A 545 -4.06 13.38 -29.27
C ILE A 545 -5.51 13.30 -28.80
N ARG A 546 -6.18 14.43 -28.81
CA ARG A 546 -7.59 14.57 -28.41
C ARG A 546 -8.43 15.16 -29.55
N PRO A 547 -9.73 14.90 -29.61
CA PRO A 547 -10.63 15.68 -30.45
C PRO A 547 -10.59 17.16 -30.06
N VAL A 548 -10.35 18.04 -31.03
CA VAL A 548 -10.26 19.51 -30.82
C VAL A 548 -11.58 20.17 -31.20
N SER A 549 -12.38 19.54 -32.07
CA SER A 549 -13.66 20.06 -32.51
C SER A 549 -14.76 19.00 -32.44
N ALA A 550 -16.02 19.44 -32.33
CA ALA A 550 -17.20 18.57 -32.43
C ALA A 550 -17.34 17.86 -33.79
N GLN A 551 -16.59 18.31 -34.79
CA GLN A 551 -16.55 17.75 -36.14
C GLN A 551 -15.49 16.65 -36.31
N GLY A 552 -14.79 16.26 -35.22
CA GLY A 552 -13.85 15.14 -35.21
C GLY A 552 -12.42 15.50 -35.61
N GLU A 553 -12.08 16.78 -35.72
CA GLU A 553 -10.68 17.20 -35.87
C GLU A 553 -9.89 16.80 -34.61
N THR A 554 -8.74 16.18 -34.82
CA THR A 554 -7.86 15.75 -33.74
C THR A 554 -6.62 16.63 -33.71
N GLY A 555 -6.24 17.07 -32.50
CA GLY A 555 -5.03 17.85 -32.28
C GLY A 555 -4.21 17.27 -31.12
N VAL A 556 -2.96 17.67 -31.03
CA VAL A 556 -2.11 17.36 -29.87
C VAL A 556 -2.71 18.03 -28.65
N ASP A 557 -2.76 17.32 -27.52
CA ASP A 557 -3.13 17.89 -26.23
C ASP A 557 -2.26 19.15 -25.97
N PRO A 558 -2.85 20.29 -25.56
CA PRO A 558 -2.08 21.50 -25.26
C PRO A 558 -0.92 21.28 -24.29
N ASP A 559 -1.08 20.38 -23.33
CA ASP A 559 -0.04 20.02 -22.39
C ASP A 559 1.11 19.21 -23.03
N ASP A 560 0.88 18.62 -24.20
CA ASP A 560 1.86 17.82 -24.94
C ASP A 560 2.48 18.56 -26.13
N LEU A 561 2.13 19.85 -26.35
CA LEU A 561 2.70 20.64 -27.43
C LEU A 561 4.18 20.96 -27.14
N LEU A 562 5.03 20.73 -28.14
CA LEU A 562 6.38 21.26 -28.17
C LEU A 562 6.41 22.55 -28.99
N PRO A 563 7.41 23.46 -28.78
CA PRO A 563 7.59 24.64 -29.60
C PRO A 563 7.73 24.32 -31.09
N PRO A 564 7.35 25.24 -32.01
CA PRO A 564 7.47 25.02 -33.44
C PRO A 564 8.91 24.76 -33.93
N SER A 565 9.92 25.14 -33.13
CA SER A 565 11.32 24.83 -33.40
C SER A 565 11.65 23.33 -33.39
N PHE A 566 10.77 22.49 -32.82
CA PHE A 566 10.94 21.05 -32.87
C PHE A 566 10.22 20.48 -34.11
N HIS A 567 10.98 20.01 -35.06
CA HIS A 567 10.43 19.36 -36.25
C HIS A 567 10.24 17.87 -36.00
N LEU A 568 8.98 17.46 -36.00
CA LEU A 568 8.58 16.10 -35.65
C LEU A 568 8.15 15.31 -36.88
N GLN A 569 8.62 14.08 -37.02
CA GLN A 569 8.12 13.09 -37.97
C GLN A 569 7.36 11.99 -37.23
N THR A 570 6.08 11.84 -37.53
CA THR A 570 5.26 10.76 -36.93
C THR A 570 5.77 9.40 -37.37
N ILE A 571 5.97 8.50 -36.40
CA ILE A 571 6.36 7.11 -36.61
C ILE A 571 5.11 6.23 -36.59
N GLU A 572 4.32 6.33 -35.52
CA GLU A 572 3.13 5.53 -35.33
C GLU A 572 2.10 6.25 -34.46
N GLN A 573 0.83 5.89 -34.65
CA GLN A 573 -0.28 6.40 -33.85
C GLN A 573 -1.20 5.24 -33.49
N LYS A 574 -1.54 5.13 -32.21
CA LYS A 574 -2.37 4.04 -31.69
C LYS A 574 -3.47 4.57 -30.79
N ARG A 575 -4.65 3.92 -30.90
CA ARG A 575 -5.83 4.27 -30.09
C ARG A 575 -5.87 3.47 -28.81
N PHE A 576 -6.11 4.17 -27.69
CA PHE A 576 -6.34 3.59 -26.37
C PHE A 576 -7.65 4.14 -25.81
N GLY A 577 -8.73 3.38 -25.98
CA GLY A 577 -10.08 3.82 -25.58
C GLY A 577 -10.54 5.08 -26.31
N GLY A 578 -10.76 6.16 -25.56
CA GLY A 578 -11.23 7.45 -26.09
C GLY A 578 -10.16 8.40 -26.61
N ARG A 579 -8.87 8.07 -26.46
CA ARG A 579 -7.76 8.93 -26.88
C ARG A 579 -6.78 8.18 -27.78
N TRP A 580 -5.99 8.94 -28.53
CA TRP A 580 -4.89 8.43 -29.32
C TRP A 580 -3.57 8.83 -28.70
N LEU A 581 -2.55 8.00 -28.81
CA LEU A 581 -1.16 8.34 -28.52
C LEU A 581 -0.37 8.32 -29.82
N ARG A 582 0.38 9.38 -30.09
CA ARG A 582 1.25 9.52 -31.24
C ARG A 582 2.70 9.45 -30.80
N ILE A 583 3.47 8.60 -31.46
CA ILE A 583 4.91 8.52 -31.33
C ILE A 583 5.54 9.16 -32.55
N SER A 584 6.39 10.16 -32.31
CA SER A 584 7.12 10.88 -33.34
C SER A 584 8.61 10.88 -33.02
N ARG A 585 9.48 10.97 -34.01
CA ARG A 585 10.89 11.28 -33.82
C ARG A 585 11.15 12.76 -34.06
N ILE A 586 12.15 13.31 -33.38
CA ILE A 586 12.67 14.63 -33.66
C ILE A 586 13.59 14.50 -34.86
N VAL A 587 13.29 15.22 -35.94
CA VAL A 587 14.13 15.27 -37.16
C VAL A 587 15.20 16.36 -37.02
N SER A 588 14.79 17.50 -36.49
CA SER A 588 15.69 18.64 -36.23
C SER A 588 15.10 19.56 -35.16
N ILE A 589 15.95 20.34 -34.54
CA ILE A 589 15.56 21.43 -33.64
C ILE A 589 16.22 22.71 -34.14
N ASP A 590 15.43 23.73 -34.47
CA ASP A 590 15.96 25.01 -34.93
C ASP A 590 16.83 25.65 -33.83
N PRO A 591 17.93 26.31 -34.22
CA PRO A 591 18.69 27.14 -33.31
C PRO A 591 17.79 28.26 -32.77
N PRO A 592 18.04 28.76 -31.54
CA PRO A 592 17.34 29.95 -31.09
C PRO A 592 17.56 31.06 -32.11
N ALA A 593 16.50 31.82 -32.40
CA ALA A 593 16.63 33.00 -33.23
C ALA A 593 17.77 33.87 -32.67
N SER A 594 18.84 34.04 -33.44
CA SER A 594 19.99 34.82 -33.03
C SER A 594 19.49 36.19 -32.58
N ALA A 595 19.73 36.50 -31.30
CA ALA A 595 19.48 37.82 -30.75
C ALA A 595 20.52 38.77 -31.32
N GLU A 596 20.43 39.06 -32.63
CA GLU A 596 21.14 40.17 -33.23
C GLU A 596 20.53 41.45 -32.65
N GLY A 597 21.14 41.96 -31.57
CA GLY A 597 20.79 43.27 -31.02
C GLY A 597 20.67 43.43 -29.51
N ALA A 598 20.86 42.40 -28.70
CA ALA A 598 20.87 42.57 -27.24
C ALA A 598 22.31 42.69 -26.72
N ALA A 599 22.70 43.89 -26.30
CA ALA A 599 23.94 44.13 -25.55
C ALA A 599 23.98 43.23 -24.30
N PRO A 600 25.18 42.78 -23.86
CA PRO A 600 25.28 41.87 -22.74
C PRO A 600 24.81 42.58 -21.46
N SER A 601 23.65 42.19 -20.95
CA SER A 601 23.23 42.55 -19.60
C SER A 601 24.07 41.73 -18.62
N VAL A 602 24.77 42.44 -17.77
CA VAL A 602 25.58 41.90 -16.64
C VAL A 602 24.73 40.95 -15.83
N ALA A 603 25.14 39.69 -15.73
CA ALA A 603 24.48 38.67 -14.96
C ALA A 603 24.53 39.01 -13.46
N GLU A 604 23.39 39.26 -12.86
CA GLU A 604 23.25 39.20 -11.39
C GLU A 604 23.45 37.76 -10.91
N PRO A 605 24.10 37.54 -9.77
CA PRO A 605 24.38 36.18 -9.26
C PRO A 605 23.09 35.49 -8.81
N ALA A 606 22.84 34.33 -9.37
CA ALA A 606 21.70 33.43 -9.05
C ALA A 606 21.84 32.87 -7.65
N SER A 607 21.39 33.62 -6.64
CA SER A 607 21.10 33.08 -5.30
C SER A 607 19.68 33.50 -4.91
N ALA A 608 18.73 32.64 -5.12
CA ALA A 608 17.36 32.60 -4.60
C ALA A 608 16.28 32.31 -5.67
N ARG A 609 16.36 31.17 -6.32
CA ARG A 609 15.18 30.53 -6.96
C ARG A 609 15.40 29.02 -7.09
N ARG A 610 15.44 28.33 -5.95
CA ARG A 610 15.28 26.87 -5.91
C ARG A 610 14.05 26.59 -5.04
N SER A 611 12.91 26.43 -5.67
CA SER A 611 11.77 25.68 -5.07
C SER A 611 10.41 25.88 -5.75
N THR A 612 10.31 26.03 -7.10
CA THR A 612 8.96 26.13 -7.68
C THR A 612 8.78 25.43 -9.04
N GLU A 613 9.66 24.52 -9.45
CA GLU A 613 9.48 23.76 -10.70
C GLU A 613 9.72 22.27 -10.49
N LEU A 614 8.78 21.61 -9.80
CA LEU A 614 8.58 20.16 -9.84
C LEU A 614 7.07 19.91 -9.76
N GLN A 615 6.37 20.25 -10.82
CA GLN A 615 5.02 19.73 -11.12
C GLN A 615 5.12 18.62 -12.16
#